data_8a766795e529c03b6d05fa5e3b7a41e9
#
_entry.id   8a766795e529c03b6d05fa5e3b7a41e9
#
_cell.length_a   1.000
_cell.length_b   1.000
_cell.length_c   1.000
_cell.angle_alpha   90.00
_cell.angle_beta   90.00
_cell.angle_gamma   90.00
#
_symmetry.space_group_name_H-M   'P 1'
#
loop_
_entity.id
_entity.type
_entity.pdbx_description
1 polymer ?
#
loop_
_entity_poly.entity_id
_entity_poly.type
_entity_poly.pdbx_seq_one_letter_code
_entity_poly.pdbx_strand_id
1 'polypeptide(L)'
;MADESNIILNMPFDEAAGSTVAYDYSKTRADGTVVEADFTGGKQGNCIKFDGNGHCDIDKNVIPLTGNFTLLAWLKRSAFPDGFTGKRIGFFARWEALEGYTEAWFNLAADTWGYWVIVKEGLTIRIYLDTALVQTITLPAQPTGFAILQDIYTTANGYGCIDELKVYNTALTQAEITDSIATVAQLAYSIDGTDFKAWDIYVSESSGLLDRPKMKAPVSVDWPDYHGEIVDLENKILQPREITLNCFMKANGKVDFVTKLNDFLDVFSRPNTQRLMVDIHPTKPLLYEVYNENGVAINKRWRDDLMVGTFTLKLKEPDPVKRIVRHQRLSNDTVSYTHLRAHETELH
;
A
#
# COMPACT_ATOMS: atom_id res chain seq x y z
N MET A 1 -13.39 -9.32 -4.70
CA MET A 1 -12.43 -8.52 -3.88
C MET A 1 -12.89 -8.52 -2.44
N ALA A 2 -11.98 -8.67 -1.50
CA ALA A 2 -12.29 -8.51 -0.08
C ALA A 2 -12.74 -7.06 0.20
N ASP A 3 -13.69 -6.90 1.11
CA ASP A 3 -14.15 -5.57 1.51
C ASP A 3 -13.10 -4.91 2.42
N GLU A 4 -12.41 -3.88 1.93
CA GLU A 4 -11.37 -3.16 2.66
C GLU A 4 -11.89 -2.46 3.92
N SER A 5 -13.20 -2.22 4.05
CA SER A 5 -13.79 -1.69 5.28
C SER A 5 -13.62 -2.62 6.48
N ASN A 6 -13.37 -3.90 6.23
CA ASN A 6 -13.12 -4.94 7.22
C ASN A 6 -11.65 -5.04 7.66
N ILE A 7 -10.76 -4.23 7.09
CA ILE A 7 -9.34 -4.19 7.53
C ILE A 7 -9.27 -3.53 8.91
N ILE A 8 -8.68 -4.26 9.85
CA ILE A 8 -8.46 -3.82 11.24
C ILE A 8 -6.98 -3.64 11.58
N LEU A 9 -6.09 -4.13 10.73
CA LEU A 9 -4.65 -3.89 10.79
C LEU A 9 -4.08 -3.85 9.37
N ASN A 10 -3.22 -2.88 9.09
CA ASN A 10 -2.52 -2.74 7.81
C ASN A 10 -1.13 -2.16 8.03
N MET A 11 -0.14 -3.04 8.11
CA MET A 11 1.26 -2.69 8.36
C MET A 11 2.13 -3.07 7.16
N PRO A 12 2.44 -2.13 6.26
CA PRO A 12 3.36 -2.37 5.14
C PRO A 12 4.79 -2.64 5.57
N PHE A 13 5.20 -2.18 6.77
CA PHE A 13 6.56 -2.24 7.29
C PHE A 13 7.58 -1.47 6.45
N ASP A 14 7.15 -0.35 5.92
CA ASP A 14 7.93 0.52 5.03
C ASP A 14 8.78 1.57 5.76
N GLU A 15 8.91 1.44 7.07
CA GLU A 15 9.66 2.38 7.90
C GLU A 15 11.16 2.37 7.57
N ALA A 16 11.81 3.47 7.92
CA ALA A 16 13.26 3.57 7.75
C ALA A 16 14.01 2.66 8.75
N ALA A 17 15.18 2.19 8.37
CA ALA A 17 16.06 1.46 9.26
C ALA A 17 16.29 2.23 10.58
N GLY A 18 16.28 1.52 11.70
CA GLY A 18 16.37 2.09 13.05
C GLY A 18 15.06 2.66 13.62
N SER A 19 13.92 2.55 12.91
CA SER A 19 12.62 2.92 13.48
C SER A 19 12.25 1.97 14.62
N THR A 20 11.74 2.54 15.73
CA THR A 20 11.22 1.78 16.86
C THR A 20 9.70 1.60 16.82
N VAL A 21 9.07 2.03 15.74
CA VAL A 21 7.61 1.96 15.54
C VAL A 21 7.32 1.42 14.15
N ALA A 22 6.41 0.46 14.07
CA ALA A 22 5.76 -0.01 12.85
C ALA A 22 4.34 0.57 12.80
N TYR A 23 4.02 1.35 11.77
CA TYR A 23 2.76 2.08 11.71
C TYR A 23 1.62 1.24 11.14
N ASP A 24 0.46 1.29 11.80
CA ASP A 24 -0.80 0.74 11.32
C ASP A 24 -1.57 1.78 10.49
N TYR A 25 -1.77 1.51 9.22
CA TYR A 25 -2.50 2.37 8.28
C TYR A 25 -4.00 2.06 8.21
N SER A 26 -4.49 1.14 9.03
CA SER A 26 -5.92 0.87 9.13
C SER A 26 -6.65 1.95 9.96
N LYS A 27 -7.96 1.85 10.01
CA LYS A 27 -8.79 2.69 10.89
C LYS A 27 -8.49 2.51 12.38
N THR A 28 -7.94 1.36 12.76
CA THR A 28 -7.66 0.99 14.16
C THR A 28 -6.44 1.73 14.71
N ARG A 29 -5.43 1.99 13.86
CA ARG A 29 -4.19 2.68 14.20
C ARG A 29 -3.46 2.09 15.41
N ALA A 30 -3.41 0.79 15.45
CA ALA A 30 -2.70 0.03 16.45
C ALA A 30 -1.22 -0.12 16.05
N ASP A 31 -0.46 0.96 16.16
CA ASP A 31 0.96 0.97 15.84
C ASP A 31 1.71 -0.08 16.68
N GLY A 32 2.66 -0.74 16.05
CA GLY A 32 3.51 -1.74 16.71
C GLY A 32 4.77 -1.12 17.31
N THR A 33 5.18 -1.59 18.48
CA THR A 33 6.47 -1.26 19.08
C THR A 33 7.52 -2.26 18.60
N VAL A 34 8.58 -1.76 17.97
CA VAL A 34 9.68 -2.58 17.45
C VAL A 34 10.81 -2.64 18.45
N VAL A 35 11.21 -3.84 18.84
CA VAL A 35 12.27 -4.13 19.81
C VAL A 35 13.27 -5.08 19.18
N GLU A 36 14.53 -4.71 19.14
CA GLU A 36 15.64 -5.53 18.60
C GLU A 36 15.36 -6.13 17.20
N ALA A 37 14.55 -5.43 16.39
CA ALA A 37 14.30 -5.75 15.00
C ALA A 37 14.57 -4.49 14.14
N ASP A 38 14.76 -4.65 12.84
CA ASP A 38 15.10 -3.54 11.96
C ASP A 38 14.33 -3.63 10.64
N PHE A 39 14.29 -2.53 9.91
CA PHE A 39 13.66 -2.44 8.59
C PHE A 39 14.71 -2.53 7.49
N THR A 40 14.44 -3.35 6.48
CA THR A 40 15.33 -3.60 5.35
C THR A 40 14.54 -3.80 4.07
N GLY A 41 15.20 -3.94 2.93
CA GLY A 41 14.53 -4.19 1.65
C GLY A 41 13.61 -5.41 1.68
N GLY A 42 12.34 -5.21 1.38
CA GLY A 42 11.24 -6.17 1.46
C GLY A 42 10.87 -6.83 0.12
N LYS A 43 9.70 -7.45 0.10
CA LYS A 43 9.03 -7.94 -1.11
C LYS A 43 8.46 -6.75 -1.89
N GLN A 44 7.93 -5.78 -1.14
CA GLN A 44 7.46 -4.49 -1.62
C GLN A 44 8.01 -3.43 -0.67
N GLY A 45 8.78 -2.47 -1.16
CA GLY A 45 9.41 -1.47 -0.32
C GLY A 45 10.38 -2.05 0.72
N ASN A 46 10.12 -1.76 1.98
CA ASN A 46 10.83 -2.35 3.10
C ASN A 46 10.01 -3.49 3.73
N CYS A 47 10.63 -4.20 4.66
CA CYS A 47 10.02 -5.20 5.51
C CYS A 47 10.59 -5.10 6.91
N ILE A 48 9.90 -5.59 7.91
CA ILE A 48 10.48 -5.79 9.23
C ILE A 48 11.28 -7.09 9.24
N LYS A 49 12.55 -7.00 9.66
CA LYS A 49 13.50 -8.12 9.73
C LYS A 49 13.76 -8.51 11.18
N PHE A 50 13.65 -9.77 11.47
CA PHE A 50 13.96 -10.41 12.74
C PHE A 50 15.22 -11.25 12.62
N ASP A 51 16.10 -11.14 13.61
CA ASP A 51 17.40 -11.85 13.68
C ASP A 51 17.48 -12.88 14.81
N GLY A 52 16.32 -13.23 15.38
CA GLY A 52 16.19 -14.21 16.44
C GLY A 52 16.03 -13.61 17.85
N ASN A 53 16.27 -12.33 18.03
CA ASN A 53 16.08 -11.66 19.33
C ASN A 53 14.92 -10.65 19.31
N GLY A 54 14.67 -10.06 18.13
CA GLY A 54 13.71 -8.98 17.97
C GLY A 54 12.26 -9.43 17.88
N HIS A 55 11.36 -8.50 18.17
CA HIS A 55 9.92 -8.65 18.02
C HIS A 55 9.24 -7.31 17.67
N CYS A 56 8.00 -7.41 17.24
CA CYS A 56 7.12 -6.25 17.07
C CYS A 56 5.85 -6.53 17.87
N ASP A 57 5.62 -5.71 18.90
CA ASP A 57 4.44 -5.83 19.78
C ASP A 57 3.30 -4.98 19.22
N ILE A 58 2.20 -5.62 18.90
CA ILE A 58 0.94 -5.00 18.49
C ILE A 58 -0.08 -5.24 19.61
N ASP A 59 -0.95 -4.26 19.88
CA ASP A 59 -1.99 -4.45 20.91
C ASP A 59 -2.81 -5.71 20.61
N LYS A 60 -2.79 -6.65 21.57
CA LYS A 60 -3.47 -7.94 21.48
C LYS A 60 -4.99 -7.84 21.26
N ASN A 61 -5.59 -6.70 21.56
CA ASN A 61 -7.03 -6.49 21.42
C ASN A 61 -7.44 -6.15 19.98
N VAL A 62 -6.50 -5.90 19.08
CA VAL A 62 -6.77 -5.58 17.67
C VAL A 62 -7.32 -6.78 16.92
N ILE A 63 -6.74 -7.96 17.14
CA ILE A 63 -7.18 -9.19 16.47
C ILE A 63 -8.32 -9.82 17.28
N PRO A 64 -9.51 -10.05 16.69
CA PRO A 64 -10.64 -10.63 17.38
C PRO A 64 -10.43 -12.13 17.62
N LEU A 65 -9.69 -12.49 18.65
CA LEU A 65 -9.27 -13.88 18.94
C LEU A 65 -10.45 -14.85 19.00
N THR A 66 -11.59 -14.43 19.55
CA THR A 66 -12.83 -15.22 19.63
C THR A 66 -13.70 -15.14 18.39
N GLY A 67 -13.47 -14.13 17.54
CA GLY A 67 -14.19 -13.90 16.29
C GLY A 67 -13.56 -14.61 15.09
N ASN A 68 -14.13 -14.33 13.93
CA ASN A 68 -13.52 -14.70 12.65
C ASN A 68 -12.51 -13.63 12.26
N PHE A 69 -11.41 -14.03 11.64
CA PHE A 69 -10.45 -13.09 11.06
C PHE A 69 -9.66 -13.75 9.92
N THR A 70 -9.04 -12.93 9.11
CA THR A 70 -8.05 -13.35 8.14
C THR A 70 -6.81 -12.51 8.31
N LEU A 71 -5.67 -13.16 8.46
CA LEU A 71 -4.35 -12.54 8.45
C LEU A 71 -3.65 -12.93 7.15
N LEU A 72 -3.04 -11.96 6.50
CA LEU A 72 -2.24 -12.19 5.31
C LEU A 72 -0.97 -11.34 5.34
N ALA A 73 0.13 -11.90 4.85
CA ALA A 73 1.43 -11.25 4.80
C ALA A 73 2.36 -11.95 3.80
N TRP A 74 3.34 -11.23 3.31
CA TRP A 74 4.52 -11.83 2.73
C TRP A 74 5.49 -12.22 3.84
N LEU A 75 5.95 -13.45 3.83
CA LEU A 75 6.93 -13.98 4.77
C LEU A 75 8.15 -14.49 4.01
N LYS A 76 9.34 -14.17 4.52
CA LYS A 76 10.61 -14.73 4.06
C LYS A 76 11.39 -15.25 5.26
N ARG A 77 11.72 -16.53 5.25
CA ARG A 77 12.56 -17.13 6.28
C ARG A 77 14.03 -16.94 5.93
N SER A 78 14.81 -16.39 6.84
CA SER A 78 16.28 -16.38 6.70
C SER A 78 16.88 -17.75 7.05
N ALA A 79 18.09 -18.02 6.55
CA ALA A 79 18.85 -19.17 6.98
C ALA A 79 19.23 -19.03 8.46
N PHE A 80 19.17 -20.10 9.23
CA PHE A 80 19.63 -20.10 10.62
C PHE A 80 21.16 -20.01 10.69
N PRO A 81 21.69 -19.17 11.60
CA PRO A 81 23.14 -18.97 11.74
C PRO A 81 23.91 -20.26 12.10
N ASP A 82 23.29 -21.19 12.80
CA ASP A 82 23.87 -22.44 13.30
C ASP A 82 23.78 -23.63 12.31
N GLY A 83 23.36 -23.35 11.06
CA GLY A 83 23.23 -24.40 10.03
C GLY A 83 22.05 -25.33 10.21
N PHE A 84 21.08 -24.97 11.08
CA PHE A 84 19.86 -25.73 11.23
C PHE A 84 19.10 -25.77 9.90
N THR A 85 18.88 -26.99 9.38
CA THR A 85 18.22 -27.20 8.08
C THR A 85 16.70 -27.31 8.17
N GLY A 86 16.11 -27.03 9.33
CA GLY A 86 14.66 -27.00 9.54
C GLY A 86 14.00 -25.99 8.60
N LYS A 87 13.09 -26.45 7.72
CA LYS A 87 12.41 -25.62 6.70
C LYS A 87 11.06 -25.10 7.19
N ARG A 88 10.93 -24.78 8.47
CA ARG A 88 9.62 -24.56 9.07
C ARG A 88 9.43 -23.11 9.49
N ILE A 89 8.29 -22.53 9.12
CA ILE A 89 7.73 -21.33 9.73
C ILE A 89 6.58 -21.79 10.61
N GLY A 90 6.54 -21.32 11.85
CA GLY A 90 5.51 -21.67 12.81
C GLY A 90 4.40 -20.63 12.88
N PHE A 91 3.19 -21.10 13.01
CA PHE A 91 2.04 -20.36 13.50
C PHE A 91 1.62 -20.94 14.84
N PHE A 92 1.39 -20.10 15.83
CA PHE A 92 0.98 -20.50 17.16
C PHE A 92 -0.36 -19.90 17.50
N ALA A 93 -1.27 -20.75 17.97
CA ALA A 93 -2.46 -20.33 18.68
C ALA A 93 -2.34 -20.83 20.13
N ARG A 94 -2.32 -19.92 21.08
CA ARG A 94 -2.28 -20.22 22.51
C ARG A 94 -3.68 -20.14 23.10
N TRP A 95 -4.02 -21.09 23.99
CA TRP A 95 -5.22 -21.04 24.84
C TRP A 95 -4.84 -21.30 26.29
N GLU A 96 -5.19 -20.36 27.16
CA GLU A 96 -4.82 -20.41 28.57
C GLU A 96 -5.61 -21.45 29.39
N ALA A 97 -6.87 -21.72 28.98
CA ALA A 97 -7.76 -22.62 29.71
C ALA A 97 -7.31 -24.10 29.75
N LEU A 98 -6.39 -24.52 28.88
CA LEU A 98 -5.93 -25.90 28.73
C LEU A 98 -4.41 -26.04 28.81
N GLU A 99 -3.67 -24.98 29.12
CA GLU A 99 -2.19 -24.92 29.07
C GLU A 99 -1.60 -25.50 27.79
N GLY A 100 -2.30 -25.31 26.67
CA GLY A 100 -1.94 -25.88 25.38
C GLY A 100 -1.71 -24.85 24.29
N TYR A 101 -1.10 -25.30 23.23
CA TYR A 101 -0.95 -24.53 22.00
C TYR A 101 -1.15 -25.46 20.80
N THR A 102 -1.63 -24.92 19.68
CA THR A 102 -1.64 -25.59 18.39
C THR A 102 -0.62 -24.93 17.48
N GLU A 103 0.16 -25.77 16.86
CA GLU A 103 1.20 -25.38 15.93
C GLU A 103 0.82 -25.74 14.51
N ALA A 104 1.19 -24.89 13.59
CA ALA A 104 1.19 -25.21 12.19
C ALA A 104 2.57 -24.90 11.62
N TRP A 105 3.16 -25.90 10.98
CA TRP A 105 4.49 -25.81 10.41
C TRP A 105 4.44 -25.85 8.91
N PHE A 106 5.26 -25.00 8.28
CA PHE A 106 5.29 -24.88 6.83
C PHE A 106 6.71 -25.03 6.30
N ASN A 107 6.81 -25.65 5.14
CA ASN A 107 8.06 -25.71 4.42
C ASN A 107 8.17 -24.50 3.50
N LEU A 108 8.98 -23.51 3.90
CA LEU A 108 9.39 -22.42 3.04
C LEU A 108 10.92 -22.54 2.84
N ALA A 109 11.37 -22.49 1.59
CA ALA A 109 12.81 -22.45 1.31
C ALA A 109 13.43 -21.20 1.94
N ALA A 110 14.66 -21.30 2.45
CA ALA A 110 15.35 -20.13 2.99
C ALA A 110 15.49 -19.06 1.90
N ASP A 111 15.40 -17.80 2.32
CA ASP A 111 15.52 -16.59 1.49
C ASP A 111 14.52 -16.49 0.33
N THR A 112 13.42 -17.25 0.41
CA THR A 112 12.32 -17.20 -0.55
C THR A 112 11.11 -16.54 0.09
N TRP A 113 10.48 -15.63 -0.63
CA TRP A 113 9.21 -15.02 -0.21
C TRP A 113 8.05 -15.96 -0.53
N GLY A 114 7.15 -16.13 0.43
CA GLY A 114 5.86 -16.80 0.26
C GLY A 114 4.73 -15.90 0.76
N TYR A 115 3.61 -15.89 0.06
CA TYR A 115 2.42 -15.18 0.51
C TYR A 115 1.58 -16.08 1.40
N TRP A 116 1.45 -15.66 2.65
CA TRP A 116 0.77 -16.42 3.69
C TRP A 116 -0.59 -15.85 3.99
N VAL A 117 -1.55 -16.76 4.12
CA VAL A 117 -2.88 -16.39 4.57
C VAL A 117 -3.35 -17.37 5.63
N ILE A 118 -3.81 -16.83 6.75
CA ILE A 118 -4.38 -17.59 7.86
C ILE A 118 -5.83 -17.14 8.02
N VAL A 119 -6.77 -18.03 7.79
CA VAL A 119 -8.21 -17.78 7.95
C VAL A 119 -8.71 -18.53 9.16
N LYS A 120 -9.20 -17.79 10.15
CA LYS A 120 -9.92 -18.36 11.29
C LYS A 120 -11.42 -18.19 11.12
N GLU A 121 -12.12 -19.30 11.16
CA GLU A 121 -13.59 -19.34 11.14
C GLU A 121 -14.09 -20.27 12.25
N GLY A 122 -14.71 -19.70 13.28
CA GLY A 122 -15.06 -20.42 14.48
C GLY A 122 -13.81 -21.00 15.17
N LEU A 123 -13.73 -22.32 15.30
CA LEU A 123 -12.57 -23.06 15.81
C LEU A 123 -11.68 -23.64 14.71
N THR A 124 -12.01 -23.40 13.45
CA THR A 124 -11.24 -23.89 12.31
C THR A 124 -10.26 -22.83 11.84
N ILE A 125 -9.00 -23.23 11.67
CA ILE A 125 -7.95 -22.42 11.03
C ILE A 125 -7.58 -23.08 9.72
N ARG A 126 -7.67 -22.32 8.62
CA ARG A 126 -7.17 -22.70 7.30
C ARG A 126 -5.95 -21.85 6.96
N ILE A 127 -4.93 -22.50 6.46
CA ILE A 127 -3.66 -21.86 6.15
C ILE A 127 -3.33 -22.10 4.69
N TYR A 128 -2.98 -21.01 4.02
CA TYR A 128 -2.67 -20.99 2.60
C TYR A 128 -1.25 -20.47 2.38
N LEU A 129 -0.58 -21.01 1.38
CA LEU A 129 0.67 -20.52 0.83
C LEU A 129 0.47 -20.25 -0.66
N ASP A 130 0.76 -19.03 -1.10
CA ASP A 130 0.60 -18.60 -2.49
C ASP A 130 -0.77 -19.00 -3.07
N THR A 131 -1.83 -18.79 -2.28
CA THR A 131 -3.24 -19.14 -2.53
C THR A 131 -3.61 -20.64 -2.42
N ALA A 132 -2.67 -21.56 -2.34
CA ALA A 132 -2.96 -22.97 -2.16
C ALA A 132 -3.24 -23.29 -0.68
N LEU A 133 -4.33 -23.98 -0.38
CA LEU A 133 -4.61 -24.48 0.97
C LEU A 133 -3.58 -25.56 1.34
N VAL A 134 -2.75 -25.27 2.35
CA VAL A 134 -1.68 -26.19 2.79
C VAL A 134 -2.03 -26.95 4.06
N GLN A 135 -2.88 -26.37 4.92
CA GLN A 135 -3.28 -27.03 6.16
C GLN A 135 -4.64 -26.55 6.68
N THR A 136 -5.38 -27.45 7.32
CA THR A 136 -6.58 -27.13 8.10
C THR A 136 -6.40 -27.70 9.50
N ILE A 137 -6.69 -26.88 10.52
CA ILE A 137 -6.55 -27.23 11.92
C ILE A 137 -7.86 -26.93 12.61
N THR A 138 -8.29 -27.81 13.51
CA THR A 138 -9.41 -27.56 14.42
C THR A 138 -8.85 -27.29 15.81
N LEU A 139 -9.11 -26.09 16.33
CA LEU A 139 -8.71 -25.70 17.67
C LEU A 139 -9.61 -26.39 18.71
N PRO A 140 -9.06 -26.84 19.85
CA PRO A 140 -9.86 -27.40 20.94
C PRO A 140 -10.67 -26.33 21.71
N ALA A 141 -10.22 -25.07 21.68
CA ALA A 141 -10.87 -23.93 22.31
C ALA A 141 -10.55 -22.64 21.56
N GLN A 142 -11.23 -21.55 21.92
CA GLN A 142 -10.91 -20.23 21.38
C GLN A 142 -9.51 -19.80 21.84
N PRO A 143 -8.67 -19.29 20.93
CA PRO A 143 -7.31 -18.88 21.28
C PRO A 143 -7.32 -17.60 22.12
N THR A 144 -6.28 -17.44 22.93
CA THR A 144 -6.03 -16.25 23.75
C THR A 144 -4.84 -15.43 23.24
N GLY A 145 -4.15 -15.92 22.23
CA GLY A 145 -3.05 -15.23 21.57
C GLY A 145 -2.59 -15.92 20.30
N PHE A 146 -1.85 -15.19 19.47
CA PHE A 146 -1.19 -15.67 18.28
C PHE A 146 0.25 -15.19 18.21
N ALA A 147 1.12 -15.97 17.58
CA ALA A 147 2.45 -15.55 17.17
C ALA A 147 2.77 -16.05 15.75
N ILE A 148 3.55 -15.28 15.04
CA ILE A 148 4.01 -15.56 13.67
C ILE A 148 5.54 -15.57 13.67
N LEU A 149 6.16 -16.43 12.87
CA LEU A 149 7.63 -16.58 12.76
C LEU A 149 8.33 -16.98 14.07
N GLN A 150 7.64 -17.57 15.01
CA GLN A 150 8.27 -18.05 16.24
C GLN A 150 8.82 -19.47 16.04
N ASP A 151 10.06 -19.71 16.48
CA ASP A 151 10.63 -21.06 16.59
C ASP A 151 10.40 -21.60 18.00
N ILE A 152 9.75 -22.79 18.11
CA ILE A 152 9.43 -23.42 19.39
C ILE A 152 10.62 -24.16 20.03
N TYR A 153 11.57 -24.58 19.25
CA TYR A 153 12.69 -25.41 19.76
C TYR A 153 13.84 -24.59 20.30
N THR A 154 13.88 -23.32 19.98
CA THR A 154 14.80 -22.36 20.56
C THR A 154 13.97 -21.28 21.26
N THR A 155 14.39 -20.79 22.39
CA THR A 155 13.79 -19.62 23.05
C THR A 155 14.01 -18.33 22.24
N ALA A 156 14.56 -18.46 21.05
CA ALA A 156 14.82 -17.38 20.12
C ALA A 156 13.55 -17.04 19.31
N ASN A 157 13.30 -15.77 19.12
CA ASN A 157 12.31 -15.27 18.16
C ASN A 157 12.74 -15.63 16.73
N GLY A 158 11.79 -15.63 15.79
CA GLY A 158 12.04 -16.12 14.44
C GLY A 158 13.11 -15.36 13.66
N TYR A 159 13.71 -16.04 12.72
CA TYR A 159 14.64 -15.45 11.75
C TYR A 159 13.93 -15.24 10.41
N GLY A 160 13.81 -14.01 9.99
CA GLY A 160 13.17 -13.73 8.69
C GLY A 160 12.63 -12.33 8.56
N CYS A 161 11.79 -12.14 7.55
CA CYS A 161 11.15 -10.87 7.26
C CYS A 161 9.64 -11.06 7.15
N ILE A 162 8.91 -10.06 7.60
CA ILE A 162 7.47 -9.90 7.37
C ILE A 162 7.26 -8.60 6.58
N ASP A 163 6.37 -8.66 5.60
CA ASP A 163 6.05 -7.55 4.73
C ASP A 163 4.56 -7.55 4.38
N GLU A 164 3.95 -6.38 4.20
CA GLU A 164 2.55 -6.20 3.82
C GLU A 164 1.56 -6.97 4.72
N LEU A 165 1.71 -6.87 6.04
CA LEU A 165 0.80 -7.49 6.99
C LEU A 165 -0.56 -6.81 6.98
N LYS A 166 -1.62 -7.57 6.69
CA LYS A 166 -3.01 -7.13 6.80
C LYS A 166 -3.85 -8.10 7.61
N VAL A 167 -4.77 -7.56 8.40
CA VAL A 167 -5.74 -8.36 9.14
C VAL A 167 -7.15 -7.85 8.86
N TYR A 168 -8.02 -8.77 8.44
CA TYR A 168 -9.45 -8.55 8.27
C TYR A 168 -10.21 -9.13 9.46
N ASN A 169 -11.27 -8.48 9.89
CA ASN A 169 -12.17 -8.99 10.94
C ASN A 169 -13.20 -10.00 10.42
N THR A 170 -12.96 -10.58 9.25
CA THR A 170 -13.81 -11.57 8.59
C THR A 170 -13.00 -12.75 8.08
N ALA A 171 -13.63 -13.90 7.92
CA ALA A 171 -13.03 -15.04 7.22
C ALA A 171 -13.18 -14.83 5.72
N LEU A 172 -12.07 -14.57 5.04
CA LEU A 172 -12.05 -14.41 3.58
C LEU A 172 -12.26 -15.75 2.88
N THR A 173 -12.96 -15.70 1.75
CA THR A 173 -13.12 -16.82 0.84
C THR A 173 -11.86 -17.07 0.00
N GLN A 174 -11.74 -18.25 -0.59
CA GLN A 174 -10.64 -18.58 -1.51
C GLN A 174 -10.50 -17.59 -2.68
N ALA A 175 -11.62 -17.11 -3.22
CA ALA A 175 -11.61 -16.14 -4.30
C ALA A 175 -11.04 -14.80 -3.83
N GLU A 176 -11.44 -14.32 -2.65
CA GLU A 176 -10.93 -13.07 -2.07
C GLU A 176 -9.44 -13.17 -1.72
N ILE A 177 -8.98 -14.34 -1.25
CA ILE A 177 -7.55 -14.61 -1.02
C ILE A 177 -6.78 -14.53 -2.35
N THR A 178 -7.29 -15.12 -3.40
CA THR A 178 -6.64 -15.08 -4.73
C THR A 178 -6.59 -13.66 -5.26
N ASP A 179 -7.67 -12.91 -5.11
CA ASP A 179 -7.73 -11.50 -5.49
C ASP A 179 -6.75 -10.65 -4.68
N SER A 180 -6.53 -10.94 -3.39
CA SER A 180 -5.64 -10.16 -2.54
C SER A 180 -4.17 -10.21 -3.01
N ILE A 181 -3.70 -11.33 -3.53
CA ILE A 181 -2.36 -11.43 -4.15
C ILE A 181 -2.30 -10.64 -5.45
N ALA A 182 -3.35 -10.73 -6.27
CA ALA A 182 -3.39 -10.03 -7.55
C ALA A 182 -3.41 -8.50 -7.37
N THR A 183 -4.04 -8.01 -6.29
CA THR A 183 -4.14 -6.58 -5.97
C THR A 183 -2.78 -5.95 -5.63
N VAL A 184 -1.85 -6.74 -5.10
CA VAL A 184 -0.50 -6.32 -4.75
C VAL A 184 0.37 -5.95 -5.97
N ALA A 185 -0.03 -6.37 -7.18
CA ALA A 185 0.70 -6.11 -8.42
C ALA A 185 0.14 -4.94 -9.26
N GLN A 186 -0.95 -4.30 -8.87
CA GLN A 186 -1.54 -3.19 -9.62
C GLN A 186 -1.28 -1.85 -8.93
N LEU A 187 -0.65 -0.93 -9.70
CA LEU A 187 -0.56 0.48 -9.33
C LEU A 187 -1.94 1.01 -8.93
N ALA A 188 -2.05 1.48 -7.70
CA ALA A 188 -3.26 2.12 -7.22
C ALA A 188 -3.24 3.61 -7.59
N TYR A 189 -4.32 4.08 -8.19
CA TYR A 189 -4.57 5.49 -8.45
C TYR A 189 -5.74 5.94 -7.57
N SER A 190 -5.54 6.95 -6.76
CA SER A 190 -6.62 7.56 -6.00
C SER A 190 -6.69 9.06 -6.21
N ILE A 191 -7.90 9.60 -6.13
CA ILE A 191 -8.16 11.04 -6.20
C ILE A 191 -8.92 11.47 -4.95
N ASP A 192 -8.41 12.48 -4.24
CA ASP A 192 -8.93 12.95 -2.96
C ASP A 192 -9.17 11.82 -1.94
N GLY A 193 -8.29 10.79 -1.97
CA GLY A 193 -8.34 9.64 -1.08
C GLY A 193 -9.27 8.51 -1.53
N THR A 194 -10.00 8.66 -2.64
CA THR A 194 -10.86 7.61 -3.19
C THR A 194 -10.14 6.87 -4.32
N ASP A 195 -10.01 5.56 -4.24
CA ASP A 195 -9.43 4.72 -5.30
C ASP A 195 -10.29 4.79 -6.57
N PHE A 196 -9.65 4.87 -7.75
CA PHE A 196 -10.33 4.84 -9.04
C PHE A 196 -11.19 3.58 -9.21
N LYS A 197 -10.78 2.48 -8.58
CA LYS A 197 -11.55 1.22 -8.59
C LYS A 197 -12.91 1.33 -7.91
N ALA A 198 -13.12 2.30 -7.01
CA ALA A 198 -14.44 2.55 -6.40
C ALA A 198 -15.50 2.92 -7.46
N TRP A 199 -15.06 3.47 -8.60
CA TRP A 199 -15.90 3.76 -9.76
C TRP A 199 -15.71 2.75 -10.91
N ASP A 200 -15.10 1.59 -10.65
CA ASP A 200 -14.73 0.59 -11.68
C ASP A 200 -13.86 1.17 -12.80
N ILE A 201 -13.02 2.15 -12.47
CA ILE A 201 -12.09 2.79 -13.40
C ILE A 201 -10.68 2.28 -13.14
N TYR A 202 -10.01 1.94 -14.23
CA TYR A 202 -8.65 1.39 -14.22
C TYR A 202 -7.77 2.18 -15.17
N VAL A 203 -6.55 2.44 -14.77
CA VAL A 203 -5.54 3.13 -15.62
C VAL A 203 -4.73 2.07 -16.35
N SER A 204 -4.80 2.08 -17.68
CA SER A 204 -4.02 1.18 -18.55
C SER A 204 -2.63 1.69 -18.84
N GLU A 205 -2.47 3.01 -18.90
CA GLU A 205 -1.21 3.68 -19.22
C GLU A 205 -1.19 5.06 -18.58
N SER A 206 -0.01 5.51 -18.16
CA SER A 206 0.19 6.85 -17.63
C SER A 206 1.46 7.49 -18.19
N SER A 207 1.43 8.81 -18.37
CA SER A 207 2.60 9.59 -18.73
C SER A 207 2.63 10.90 -17.93
N GLY A 208 3.81 11.50 -17.83
CA GLY A 208 4.00 12.76 -17.10
C GLY A 208 4.23 12.61 -15.59
N LEU A 209 4.04 11.43 -15.02
CA LEU A 209 4.20 11.21 -13.57
C LEU A 209 5.66 11.38 -13.12
N LEU A 210 6.60 10.79 -13.84
CA LEU A 210 8.03 10.83 -13.49
C LEU A 210 8.80 11.90 -14.26
N ASP A 211 8.17 12.55 -15.21
CA ASP A 211 8.81 13.54 -16.07
C ASP A 211 9.18 14.79 -15.27
N ARG A 212 10.31 15.38 -15.63
CA ARG A 212 10.67 16.70 -15.10
C ARG A 212 9.95 17.78 -15.89
N PRO A 213 9.25 18.71 -15.22
CA PRO A 213 8.61 19.83 -15.88
C PRO A 213 9.63 20.67 -16.68
N LYS A 214 9.20 21.18 -17.82
CA LYS A 214 10.03 22.08 -18.62
C LYS A 214 10.25 23.41 -17.89
N MET A 215 11.41 24.00 -18.10
CA MET A 215 11.67 25.36 -17.66
C MET A 215 10.85 26.36 -18.49
N LYS A 216 10.30 27.40 -17.87
CA LYS A 216 9.79 28.55 -18.61
C LYS A 216 10.93 29.20 -19.36
N ALA A 217 10.62 29.87 -20.48
CA ALA A 217 11.62 30.63 -21.19
C ALA A 217 12.29 31.63 -20.24
N PRO A 218 13.61 31.55 -20.05
CA PRO A 218 14.33 32.49 -19.22
C PRO A 218 14.33 33.88 -19.86
N VAL A 219 14.62 34.90 -19.07
CA VAL A 219 14.91 36.21 -19.60
C VAL A 219 16.24 36.10 -20.35
N SER A 220 16.22 36.43 -21.65
CA SER A 220 17.42 36.46 -22.46
C SER A 220 17.54 37.81 -23.20
N VAL A 221 18.77 38.25 -23.41
CA VAL A 221 19.10 39.47 -24.14
C VAL A 221 20.10 39.09 -25.22
N ASP A 222 19.73 39.36 -26.45
CA ASP A 222 20.58 39.21 -27.63
C ASP A 222 21.15 40.58 -28.02
N TRP A 223 22.46 40.72 -27.89
CA TRP A 223 23.14 41.96 -28.25
C TRP A 223 23.77 41.79 -29.62
N PRO A 224 23.58 42.80 -30.55
CA PRO A 224 24.08 42.70 -31.90
C PRO A 224 25.58 42.47 -32.06
N ASP A 225 26.36 42.93 -31.06
CA ASP A 225 27.82 42.85 -31.03
C ASP A 225 28.36 41.69 -30.20
N TYR A 226 27.49 40.76 -29.75
CA TYR A 226 27.87 39.65 -28.91
C TYR A 226 27.51 38.30 -29.56
N HIS A 227 28.40 37.32 -29.46
CA HIS A 227 28.10 35.98 -29.97
C HIS A 227 27.14 35.24 -29.01
N GLY A 228 25.96 34.87 -29.55
CA GLY A 228 24.94 34.20 -28.78
C GLY A 228 24.10 35.16 -27.91
N GLU A 229 23.38 34.61 -26.94
CA GLU A 229 22.50 35.38 -26.04
C GLU A 229 22.97 35.28 -24.57
N ILE A 230 22.74 36.33 -23.81
CA ILE A 230 22.93 36.33 -22.36
C ILE A 230 21.61 35.86 -21.75
N VAL A 231 21.66 34.78 -21.00
CA VAL A 231 20.48 34.13 -20.39
C VAL A 231 20.57 34.19 -18.87
N ASP A 232 19.53 34.72 -18.24
CA ASP A 232 19.42 34.60 -16.76
C ASP A 232 18.94 33.21 -16.36
N LEU A 233 19.84 32.45 -15.74
CA LEU A 233 19.60 31.10 -15.24
C LEU A 233 19.66 31.01 -13.70
N GLU A 234 19.75 32.15 -12.99
CA GLU A 234 19.85 32.18 -11.56
C GLU A 234 18.56 31.65 -10.91
N ASN A 235 17.42 32.05 -11.47
CA ASN A 235 16.10 31.63 -10.98
C ASN A 235 15.37 30.76 -12.03
N LYS A 236 15.55 29.44 -11.98
CA LYS A 236 14.86 28.52 -12.88
C LYS A 236 13.40 28.34 -12.50
N ILE A 237 12.50 28.92 -13.26
CA ILE A 237 11.06 28.78 -13.08
C ILE A 237 10.54 27.66 -13.98
N LEU A 238 9.75 26.73 -13.43
CA LEU A 238 9.21 25.60 -14.17
C LEU A 238 7.81 25.90 -14.75
N GLN A 239 7.48 25.25 -15.84
CA GLN A 239 6.13 25.20 -16.39
C GLN A 239 5.28 24.20 -15.58
N PRO A 240 3.93 24.32 -15.60
CA PRO A 240 3.06 23.30 -15.05
C PRO A 240 3.39 21.91 -15.61
N ARG A 241 3.24 20.87 -14.79
CA ARG A 241 3.38 19.49 -15.24
C ARG A 241 2.08 19.03 -15.89
N GLU A 242 2.18 18.30 -16.98
CA GLU A 242 1.04 17.64 -17.61
C GLU A 242 1.11 16.13 -17.31
N ILE A 243 0.01 15.59 -16.80
CA ILE A 243 -0.15 14.17 -16.49
C ILE A 243 -1.29 13.63 -17.36
N THR A 244 -1.03 12.55 -18.06
CA THR A 244 -2.04 11.89 -18.90
C THR A 244 -2.26 10.48 -18.39
N LEU A 245 -3.52 10.13 -18.15
CA LEU A 245 -3.95 8.80 -17.72
C LEU A 245 -4.91 8.24 -18.77
N ASN A 246 -4.54 7.13 -19.40
CA ASN A 246 -5.43 6.38 -20.27
C ASN A 246 -6.23 5.41 -19.42
N CYS A 247 -7.53 5.65 -19.33
CA CYS A 247 -8.42 4.93 -18.42
C CYS A 247 -9.39 4.05 -19.20
N PHE A 248 -9.76 2.94 -18.59
CA PHE A 248 -10.93 2.15 -19.01
C PHE A 248 -11.84 1.89 -17.83
N MET A 249 -13.12 1.76 -18.10
CA MET A 249 -14.15 1.47 -17.13
C MET A 249 -14.97 0.28 -17.60
N LYS A 250 -15.36 -0.59 -16.66
CA LYS A 250 -16.20 -1.74 -16.89
C LYS A 250 -17.32 -1.75 -15.84
N ALA A 251 -18.56 -1.66 -16.27
CA ALA A 251 -19.71 -1.60 -15.34
C ALA A 251 -20.81 -2.60 -15.75
N ASN A 252 -21.60 -3.02 -14.78
CA ASN A 252 -22.69 -3.98 -14.95
C ASN A 252 -23.98 -3.24 -15.36
N GLY A 253 -24.05 -2.86 -16.64
CA GLY A 253 -25.22 -2.19 -17.21
C GLY A 253 -25.07 -0.68 -17.40
N LYS A 254 -26.04 -0.12 -18.11
CA LYS A 254 -25.99 1.28 -18.59
C LYS A 254 -26.12 2.30 -17.45
N VAL A 255 -26.99 2.04 -16.50
CA VAL A 255 -27.26 2.95 -15.39
C VAL A 255 -26.04 3.03 -14.46
N ASP A 256 -25.50 1.88 -14.08
CA ASP A 256 -24.30 1.79 -13.23
C ASP A 256 -23.11 2.51 -13.87
N PHE A 257 -22.90 2.29 -15.20
CA PHE A 257 -21.86 2.97 -15.95
C PHE A 257 -21.99 4.50 -15.90
N VAL A 258 -23.18 5.03 -16.19
CA VAL A 258 -23.40 6.48 -16.23
C VAL A 258 -23.27 7.10 -14.84
N THR A 259 -23.81 6.44 -13.81
CA THR A 259 -23.72 6.93 -12.43
C THR A 259 -22.26 7.01 -11.96
N LYS A 260 -21.53 5.91 -12.02
CA LYS A 260 -20.13 5.87 -11.57
C LYS A 260 -19.22 6.81 -12.35
N LEU A 261 -19.45 6.90 -13.67
CA LEU A 261 -18.69 7.82 -14.51
C LEU A 261 -18.94 9.28 -14.13
N ASN A 262 -20.19 9.67 -13.92
CA ASN A 262 -20.53 11.04 -13.51
C ASN A 262 -19.94 11.33 -12.12
N ASP A 263 -20.11 10.43 -11.16
CA ASP A 263 -19.57 10.58 -9.81
C ASP A 263 -18.04 10.77 -9.83
N PHE A 264 -17.34 10.05 -10.72
CA PHE A 264 -15.90 10.21 -10.93
C PHE A 264 -15.55 11.56 -11.54
N LEU A 265 -16.24 11.97 -12.61
CA LEU A 265 -15.97 13.24 -13.29
C LEU A 265 -16.33 14.45 -12.44
N ASP A 266 -17.34 14.34 -11.57
CA ASP A 266 -17.76 15.37 -10.64
C ASP A 266 -16.68 15.70 -9.59
N VAL A 267 -15.76 14.76 -9.30
CA VAL A 267 -14.60 15.05 -8.45
C VAL A 267 -13.78 16.21 -9.03
N PHE A 268 -13.57 16.22 -10.35
CA PHE A 268 -12.79 17.26 -11.03
C PHE A 268 -13.56 18.57 -11.28
N SER A 269 -14.88 18.58 -11.01
CA SER A 269 -15.71 19.78 -11.07
C SER A 269 -15.70 20.57 -9.77
N ARG A 270 -15.10 20.03 -8.69
CA ARG A 270 -15.00 20.69 -7.40
C ARG A 270 -14.03 21.87 -7.46
N PRO A 271 -14.25 22.93 -6.65
CA PRO A 271 -13.33 24.05 -6.56
C PRO A 271 -11.95 23.60 -6.04
N ASN A 272 -10.91 24.33 -6.42
CA ASN A 272 -9.50 24.07 -6.13
C ASN A 272 -8.92 22.84 -6.87
N THR A 273 -7.66 22.55 -6.58
CA THR A 273 -6.97 21.35 -7.08
C THR A 273 -7.41 20.11 -6.33
N GLN A 274 -7.43 18.99 -7.02
CA GLN A 274 -7.66 17.66 -6.46
C GLN A 274 -6.31 16.97 -6.23
N ARG A 275 -6.27 16.04 -5.29
CA ARG A 275 -5.05 15.30 -4.95
C ARG A 275 -5.03 13.94 -5.61
N LEU A 276 -4.23 13.86 -6.68
CA LEU A 276 -3.93 12.58 -7.31
C LEU A 276 -2.80 11.90 -6.55
N MET A 277 -3.06 10.74 -5.99
CA MET A 277 -2.05 9.86 -5.42
C MET A 277 -1.84 8.66 -6.35
N VAL A 278 -0.59 8.34 -6.63
CA VAL A 278 -0.22 7.19 -7.44
C VAL A 278 0.80 6.36 -6.66
N ASP A 279 0.42 5.14 -6.40
CA ASP A 279 1.24 4.19 -5.65
C ASP A 279 2.20 3.46 -6.61
N ILE A 280 3.24 4.17 -7.05
CA ILE A 280 4.29 3.62 -7.90
C ILE A 280 5.45 3.06 -7.07
N HIS A 281 5.64 3.63 -5.88
CA HIS A 281 6.74 3.25 -5.00
C HIS A 281 6.18 2.89 -3.62
N PRO A 282 6.47 1.70 -3.11
CA PRO A 282 5.85 1.17 -1.88
C PRO A 282 6.00 2.09 -0.66
N THR A 283 7.14 2.79 -0.55
CA THR A 283 7.44 3.68 0.58
C THR A 283 7.14 5.15 0.32
N LYS A 284 6.95 5.53 -0.94
CA LYS A 284 6.81 6.94 -1.32
C LYS A 284 5.79 7.08 -2.45
N PRO A 285 4.49 6.99 -2.14
CA PRO A 285 3.48 7.25 -3.14
C PRO A 285 3.67 8.66 -3.71
N LEU A 286 3.53 8.78 -5.02
CA LEU A 286 3.61 10.07 -5.69
C LEU A 286 2.29 10.81 -5.45
N LEU A 287 2.39 12.03 -4.96
CA LEU A 287 1.24 12.89 -4.68
C LEU A 287 1.35 14.17 -5.49
N TYR A 288 0.28 14.49 -6.24
CA TYR A 288 0.20 15.64 -7.11
C TYR A 288 -1.06 16.47 -6.78
N GLU A 289 -0.94 17.77 -6.72
CA GLU A 289 -2.10 18.67 -6.74
C GLU A 289 -2.45 19.00 -8.18
N VAL A 290 -3.54 18.44 -8.67
CA VAL A 290 -3.91 18.52 -10.08
C VAL A 290 -5.29 19.11 -10.30
N TYR A 291 -5.53 19.59 -11.52
CA TYR A 291 -6.86 19.94 -11.99
C TYR A 291 -7.06 19.46 -13.43
N ASN A 292 -8.29 19.24 -13.82
CA ASN A 292 -8.63 18.94 -15.20
C ASN A 292 -9.02 20.23 -15.93
N GLU A 293 -8.24 20.60 -16.95
CA GLU A 293 -8.51 21.78 -17.78
C GLU A 293 -9.38 21.44 -18.99
N ASN A 294 -9.32 20.18 -19.44
CA ASN A 294 -9.94 19.74 -20.68
C ASN A 294 -11.15 18.82 -20.38
N GLY A 295 -12.17 18.93 -21.24
CA GLY A 295 -13.25 17.96 -21.19
C GLY A 295 -12.77 16.55 -21.47
N VAL A 296 -13.47 15.55 -20.94
CA VAL A 296 -13.15 14.13 -21.13
C VAL A 296 -14.03 13.55 -22.22
N ALA A 297 -13.43 13.13 -23.34
CA ALA A 297 -14.15 12.41 -24.40
C ALA A 297 -14.16 10.91 -24.09
N ILE A 298 -15.35 10.30 -24.11
CA ILE A 298 -15.55 8.91 -23.73
C ILE A 298 -15.93 8.07 -24.95
N ASN A 299 -15.06 7.10 -25.26
CA ASN A 299 -15.37 6.07 -26.23
C ASN A 299 -16.07 4.90 -25.51
N LYS A 300 -17.31 4.62 -25.89
CA LYS A 300 -18.14 3.63 -25.20
C LYS A 300 -18.67 2.58 -26.15
N ARG A 301 -18.78 1.35 -25.65
CA ARG A 301 -19.47 0.25 -26.35
C ARG A 301 -20.64 -0.19 -25.50
N TRP A 302 -21.85 -0.04 -26.04
CA TRP A 302 -23.08 -0.41 -25.41
C TRP A 302 -23.36 -1.90 -25.63
N ARG A 303 -23.42 -2.68 -24.54
CA ARG A 303 -23.99 -4.02 -24.51
C ARG A 303 -25.04 -4.07 -23.38
N ASP A 304 -25.98 -4.97 -23.48
CA ASP A 304 -27.09 -5.00 -22.49
C ASP A 304 -26.62 -5.42 -21.11
N ASP A 305 -25.62 -6.32 -21.03
CA ASP A 305 -25.15 -6.89 -19.76
C ASP A 305 -23.83 -6.31 -19.27
N LEU A 306 -23.05 -5.69 -20.14
CA LEU A 306 -21.72 -5.18 -19.84
C LEU A 306 -21.41 -3.92 -20.62
N MET A 307 -21.17 -2.86 -19.89
CA MET A 307 -20.70 -1.60 -20.45
C MET A 307 -19.20 -1.46 -20.30
N VAL A 308 -18.54 -1.11 -21.40
CA VAL A 308 -17.12 -0.78 -21.41
C VAL A 308 -16.93 0.60 -22.00
N GLY A 309 -16.17 1.44 -21.33
CA GLY A 309 -15.76 2.75 -21.81
C GLY A 309 -14.25 2.94 -21.70
N THR A 310 -13.68 3.69 -22.61
CA THR A 310 -12.29 4.14 -22.54
C THR A 310 -12.24 5.65 -22.68
N PHE A 311 -11.36 6.30 -21.94
CA PHE A 311 -11.16 7.74 -22.00
C PHE A 311 -9.74 8.11 -21.57
N THR A 312 -9.32 9.30 -21.97
CA THR A 312 -8.05 9.86 -21.54
C THR A 312 -8.31 11.03 -20.61
N LEU A 313 -7.79 10.95 -19.40
CA LEU A 313 -7.83 12.01 -18.41
C LEU A 313 -6.53 12.81 -18.49
N LYS A 314 -6.64 14.10 -18.84
CA LYS A 314 -5.50 15.03 -18.89
C LYS A 314 -5.56 15.96 -17.70
N LEU A 315 -4.55 15.87 -16.86
CA LEU A 315 -4.44 16.62 -15.61
C LEU A 315 -3.24 17.57 -15.69
N LYS A 316 -3.37 18.71 -15.04
CA LYS A 316 -2.29 19.69 -14.88
C LYS A 316 -1.97 19.88 -13.40
N GLU A 317 -0.68 19.80 -13.07
CA GLU A 317 -0.13 20.21 -11.78
C GLU A 317 0.39 21.65 -11.94
N PRO A 318 -0.27 22.65 -11.34
CA PRO A 318 0.07 24.05 -11.55
C PRO A 318 1.41 24.45 -10.91
N ASP A 319 1.78 23.82 -9.80
CA ASP A 319 3.02 24.08 -9.07
C ASP A 319 3.83 22.78 -8.89
N PRO A 320 4.67 22.42 -9.87
CA PRO A 320 5.41 21.16 -9.85
C PRO A 320 6.62 21.17 -8.90
N VAL A 321 6.92 22.29 -8.27
CA VAL A 321 8.01 22.43 -7.28
C VAL A 321 7.50 22.12 -5.89
N LYS A 322 6.21 22.29 -5.67
CA LYS A 322 5.56 22.01 -4.40
C LYS A 322 5.51 20.50 -4.17
N ARG A 323 6.41 19.98 -3.38
CA ARG A 323 6.39 18.59 -2.95
C ARG A 323 5.48 18.44 -1.75
N ILE A 324 4.41 17.69 -1.91
CA ILE A 324 3.56 17.29 -0.81
C ILE A 324 4.17 16.02 -0.23
N VAL A 325 4.70 16.14 0.99
CA VAL A 325 5.16 14.98 1.75
C VAL A 325 4.01 14.60 2.68
N ARG A 326 3.50 13.38 2.55
CA ARG A 326 2.53 12.84 3.49
C ARG A 326 3.24 12.63 4.82
N HIS A 327 3.10 13.56 5.77
CA HIS A 327 3.46 13.30 7.15
C HIS A 327 2.41 12.36 7.75
N GLN A 328 2.85 11.20 8.13
CA GLN A 328 2.05 10.13 8.71
C GLN A 328 1.67 10.47 10.15
N ARG A 329 0.71 11.37 10.31
CA ARG A 329 -0.14 11.42 11.49
C ARG A 329 -1.46 12.03 11.09
N LEU A 330 -2.41 11.17 10.84
CA LEU A 330 -3.81 11.58 10.84
C LEU A 330 -4.27 11.56 12.30
N SER A 331 -4.23 12.69 13.00
CA SER A 331 -5.14 12.91 14.10
C SER A 331 -6.56 13.03 13.52
N ASN A 332 -7.52 12.53 14.24
CA ASN A 332 -8.87 12.15 13.82
C ASN A 332 -9.70 13.09 12.94
N ASP A 333 -9.25 14.21 12.42
CA ASP A 333 -10.13 15.05 11.59
C ASP A 333 -9.45 15.93 10.53
N THR A 334 -8.14 15.88 10.37
CA THR A 334 -7.52 16.77 9.36
C THR A 334 -6.21 16.19 8.86
N VAL A 335 -6.12 16.00 7.55
CA VAL A 335 -4.83 15.75 6.89
C VAL A 335 -4.02 17.02 6.97
N SER A 336 -3.03 17.07 7.87
CA SER A 336 -2.11 18.20 7.96
C SER A 336 -0.99 18.00 6.93
N TYR A 337 -0.96 18.88 5.95
CA TYR A 337 0.12 18.92 4.97
C TYR A 337 1.10 20.02 5.36
N THR A 338 2.33 19.67 5.62
CA THR A 338 3.41 20.66 5.73
C THR A 338 4.03 20.90 4.37
N HIS A 339 4.00 22.17 3.97
CA HIS A 339 4.72 22.63 2.80
C HIS A 339 6.18 22.82 3.18
N LEU A 340 7.07 21.99 2.62
CA LEU A 340 8.49 22.32 2.64
C LEU A 340 8.74 23.35 1.54
N ARG A 341 8.78 24.64 1.91
CA ARG A 341 9.48 25.61 1.08
C ARG A 341 10.96 25.23 1.11
N ALA A 342 11.60 25.24 -0.06
CA ALA A 342 13.05 25.31 -0.10
C ALA A 342 13.44 26.57 0.69
N HIS A 343 14.21 26.40 1.77
CA HIS A 343 14.79 27.53 2.45
C HIS A 343 15.71 28.25 1.47
N GLU A 344 15.32 29.44 1.07
CA GLU A 344 16.28 30.42 0.59
C GLU A 344 17.21 30.72 1.78
N THR A 345 18.44 30.24 1.67
CA THR A 345 19.53 30.75 2.51
C THR A 345 19.79 32.18 2.07
N GLU A 346 19.29 33.14 2.83
CA GLU A 346 19.82 34.50 2.78
C GLU A 346 21.27 34.45 3.23
N LEU A 347 22.19 34.61 2.30
CA LEU A 347 23.58 34.95 2.57
C LEU A 347 23.64 36.48 2.74
N HIS A 348 23.89 36.90 3.95
CA HIS A 348 24.46 38.23 4.25
C HIS A 348 25.96 38.23 4.01
#